data_fd98099b15d4eaed0b020a45bdedad8b
#
_entry.id   fd98099b15d4eaed0b020a45bdedad8b
#
_cell.length_a   1.000
_cell.length_b   1.000
_cell.length_c   1.000
_cell.angle_alpha   90.00
_cell.angle_beta   90.00
_cell.angle_gamma   90.00
#
_symmetry.space_group_name_H-M   'P 1'
#
loop_
_entity.id
_entity.type
_entity.pdbx_description
1 polymer ?
#
loop_
_entity_poly.entity_id
_entity_poly.type
_entity_poly.pdbx_seq_one_letter_code
_entity_poly.pdbx_strand_id
1 'polypeptide(L)'
;MESIPSHISVFYTVWNWVDPKIQKDGSESREYAELAAAWFLHLEKYDIASKSESYLRIFYTDLVRNPDSVARSIYKHFGIPLTPRAARQIQTETKRALEYKSSHRYTLQEYGISRDWVKREVGGLMRRYKFPFPTAPTARGSKR
;
A
#
# COMPACT_ATOMS: atom_id res chain seq x y z
N MET A 1 -6.80 4.79 3.22
CA MET A 1 -5.56 4.92 2.44
C MET A 1 -4.39 4.98 3.42
N GLU A 2 -3.86 3.82 3.74
CA GLU A 2 -2.78 3.64 4.72
C GLU A 2 -1.41 3.43 4.03
N SER A 3 -1.36 3.47 2.69
CA SER A 3 -0.14 3.16 1.95
C SER A 3 0.97 4.18 2.16
N ILE A 4 0.69 5.49 2.10
CA ILE A 4 1.72 6.52 2.32
C ILE A 4 2.27 6.45 3.74
N PRO A 5 1.46 6.52 4.82
CA PRO A 5 1.99 6.41 6.18
C PRO A 5 2.63 5.04 6.45
N SER A 6 2.17 3.97 5.80
CA SER A 6 2.82 2.65 5.90
C SER A 6 4.24 2.67 5.30
N HIS A 7 4.43 3.29 4.14
CA HIS A 7 5.77 3.45 3.54
C HIS A 7 6.70 4.28 4.43
N ILE A 8 6.21 5.42 4.91
CA ILE A 8 6.98 6.27 5.82
C ILE A 8 7.39 5.48 7.07
N SER A 9 6.48 4.67 7.64
CA SER A 9 6.76 3.84 8.81
C SER A 9 7.95 2.89 8.61
N VAL A 10 8.05 2.27 7.44
CA VAL A 10 9.18 1.39 7.12
C VAL A 10 10.49 2.18 7.09
N PHE A 11 10.54 3.30 6.38
CA PHE A 11 11.73 4.15 6.33
C PHE A 11 12.09 4.71 7.69
N TYR A 12 11.11 5.24 8.43
CA TYR A 12 11.34 5.72 9.78
C TYR A 12 11.95 4.66 10.68
N THR A 13 11.45 3.43 10.64
CA THR A 13 11.97 2.33 11.47
C THR A 13 13.44 2.05 11.17
N VAL A 14 13.81 2.00 9.88
CA VAL A 14 15.19 1.75 9.47
C VAL A 14 16.11 2.90 9.90
N TRP A 15 15.70 4.15 9.63
CA TRP A 15 16.53 5.31 9.95
C TRP A 15 16.65 5.58 11.45
N ASN A 16 15.60 5.28 12.23
CA ASN A 16 15.66 5.40 13.68
C ASN A 16 16.66 4.45 14.35
N TRP A 17 17.06 3.36 13.66
CA TRP A 17 18.18 2.53 14.11
C TRP A 17 19.53 3.20 13.88
N VAL A 18 19.65 4.03 12.85
CA VAL A 18 20.89 4.76 12.51
C VAL A 18 20.97 6.05 13.30
N ASP A 19 19.90 6.78 13.39
CA ASP A 19 19.79 8.02 14.17
C ASP A 19 18.50 8.04 15.00
N PRO A 20 18.59 7.69 16.29
CA PRO A 20 17.43 7.69 17.21
C PRO A 20 16.81 9.07 17.46
N LYS A 21 17.43 10.17 16.99
CA LYS A 21 16.90 11.52 17.13
C LYS A 21 15.90 11.91 16.05
N ILE A 22 15.76 11.09 15.01
CA ILE A 22 14.80 11.32 13.93
C ILE A 22 13.38 11.37 14.50
N GLN A 23 12.64 12.40 14.12
CA GLN A 23 11.26 12.62 14.53
C GLN A 23 10.28 12.04 13.51
N LYS A 24 9.22 11.38 13.99
CA LYS A 24 8.21 10.78 13.08
C LYS A 24 7.52 11.80 12.18
N ASP A 25 7.32 13.02 12.66
CA ASP A 25 6.68 14.14 11.97
C ASP A 25 7.68 15.18 11.43
N GLY A 26 8.95 14.79 11.37
CA GLY A 26 10.05 15.63 10.87
C GLY A 26 10.09 15.78 9.34
N SER A 27 11.12 16.51 8.88
CA SER A 27 11.40 16.75 7.46
C SER A 27 11.57 15.44 6.69
N GLU A 28 12.22 14.46 7.29
CA GLU A 28 12.52 13.15 6.70
C GLU A 28 11.23 12.39 6.35
N SER A 29 10.23 12.41 7.23
CA SER A 29 8.93 11.80 6.95
C SER A 29 8.24 12.45 5.76
N ARG A 30 8.41 13.76 5.61
CA ARG A 30 7.87 14.49 4.47
C ARG A 30 8.58 14.12 3.17
N GLU A 31 9.90 14.05 3.18
CA GLU A 31 10.70 13.62 2.01
C GLU A 31 10.32 12.20 1.57
N TYR A 32 10.10 11.28 2.51
CA TYR A 32 9.63 9.94 2.20
C TYR A 32 8.19 9.92 1.66
N ALA A 33 7.33 10.79 2.15
CA ALA A 33 5.98 10.94 1.59
C ALA A 33 6.02 11.43 0.15
N GLU A 34 6.90 12.39 -0.15
CA GLU A 34 7.12 12.93 -1.49
C GLU A 34 7.69 11.86 -2.42
N LEU A 35 8.67 11.08 -1.96
CA LEU A 35 9.23 9.96 -2.71
C LEU A 35 8.17 8.89 -3.00
N ALA A 36 7.35 8.52 -2.01
CA ALA A 36 6.27 7.57 -2.20
C ALA A 36 5.21 8.08 -3.20
N ALA A 37 4.85 9.35 -3.12
CA ALA A 37 3.94 9.97 -4.08
C ALA A 37 4.52 9.97 -5.50
N ALA A 38 5.81 10.32 -5.64
CA ALA A 38 6.51 10.30 -6.92
C ALA A 38 6.56 8.89 -7.52
N TRP A 39 6.78 7.86 -6.72
CA TRP A 39 6.73 6.46 -7.19
C TRP A 39 5.35 6.06 -7.70
N PHE A 40 4.29 6.39 -6.98
CA PHE A 40 2.93 6.10 -7.45
C PHE A 40 2.61 6.80 -8.76
N LEU A 41 3.00 8.06 -8.91
CA LEU A 41 2.80 8.82 -10.13
C LEU A 41 3.64 8.29 -11.30
N HIS A 42 4.87 7.84 -11.02
CA HIS A 42 5.74 7.22 -12.02
C HIS A 42 5.18 5.88 -12.50
N LEU A 43 4.77 5.01 -11.57
CA LEU A 43 4.11 3.74 -11.89
C LEU A 43 2.85 3.94 -12.72
N GLU A 44 2.07 4.99 -12.43
CA GLU A 44 0.88 5.33 -13.22
C GLU A 44 1.23 5.69 -14.65
N LYS A 45 2.27 6.49 -14.87
CA LYS A 45 2.76 6.83 -16.23
C LYS A 45 3.22 5.59 -16.97
N TYR A 46 3.96 4.71 -16.30
CA TYR A 46 4.44 3.46 -16.86
C TYR A 46 3.29 2.54 -17.27
N ASP A 47 2.30 2.37 -16.41
CA ASP A 47 1.14 1.52 -16.66
C ASP A 47 0.27 2.04 -17.82
N ILE A 48 0.10 3.36 -17.94
CA ILE A 48 -0.62 3.95 -19.07
C ILE A 48 0.14 3.71 -20.39
N ALA A 49 1.47 3.82 -20.34
CA ALA A 49 2.32 3.65 -21.53
C ALA A 49 2.55 2.17 -21.87
N SER A 50 2.54 1.29 -20.88
CA SER A 50 2.87 -0.12 -21.02
C SER A 50 1.60 -0.94 -21.22
N LYS A 51 1.34 -1.36 -22.46
CA LYS A 51 0.38 -2.43 -22.78
C LYS A 51 1.08 -3.81 -22.78
N SER A 52 2.16 -3.93 -22.07
CA SER A 52 3.05 -5.09 -22.12
C SER A 52 2.45 -6.28 -21.39
N GLU A 53 2.51 -7.45 -22.02
CA GLU A 53 2.20 -8.74 -21.38
C GLU A 53 3.14 -9.09 -20.22
N SER A 54 4.26 -8.36 -20.10
CA SER A 54 5.23 -8.51 -19.00
C SER A 54 4.83 -7.79 -17.71
N TYR A 55 3.69 -7.09 -17.69
CA TYR A 55 3.23 -6.30 -16.57
C TYR A 55 1.80 -6.65 -16.16
N LEU A 56 1.58 -6.94 -14.88
CA LEU A 56 0.28 -7.18 -14.29
C LEU A 56 0.08 -6.25 -13.08
N ARG A 57 -0.92 -5.39 -13.14
CA ARG A 57 -1.31 -4.57 -12.00
C ARG A 57 -2.18 -5.38 -11.05
N ILE A 58 -1.83 -5.36 -9.77
CA ILE A 58 -2.60 -5.96 -8.69
C ILE A 58 -2.94 -4.90 -7.65
N PHE A 59 -4.23 -4.76 -7.33
CA PHE A 59 -4.65 -3.90 -6.24
C PHE A 59 -4.56 -4.63 -4.90
N TYR A 60 -4.02 -3.95 -3.91
CA TYR A 60 -3.91 -4.50 -2.56
C TYR A 60 -5.27 -4.94 -1.98
N THR A 61 -6.33 -4.20 -2.29
CA THR A 61 -7.71 -4.55 -1.89
C THR A 61 -8.15 -5.90 -2.42
N ASP A 62 -7.77 -6.24 -3.65
CA ASP A 62 -8.11 -7.52 -4.27
C ASP A 62 -7.25 -8.64 -3.68
N LEU A 63 -5.96 -8.35 -3.46
CA LEU A 63 -5.05 -9.29 -2.82
C LEU A 63 -5.52 -9.69 -1.41
N VAL A 64 -5.97 -8.73 -0.60
CA VAL A 64 -6.47 -8.99 0.76
C VAL A 64 -7.82 -9.70 0.76
N ARG A 65 -8.68 -9.36 -0.20
CA ARG A 65 -10.04 -9.93 -0.29
C ARG A 65 -10.02 -11.37 -0.82
N ASN A 66 -9.22 -11.63 -1.84
CA ASN A 66 -9.19 -12.93 -2.50
C ASN A 66 -7.78 -13.29 -3.01
N PRO A 67 -6.84 -13.64 -2.11
CA PRO A 67 -5.45 -13.94 -2.46
C PRO A 67 -5.32 -15.13 -3.41
N ASP A 68 -6.18 -16.15 -3.33
CA ASP A 68 -6.16 -17.30 -4.26
C ASP A 68 -6.42 -16.85 -5.71
N SER A 69 -7.47 -16.05 -5.92
CA SER A 69 -7.81 -15.56 -7.25
C SER A 69 -6.69 -14.68 -7.84
N VAL A 70 -6.10 -13.82 -7.02
CA VAL A 70 -4.98 -12.97 -7.45
C VAL A 70 -3.77 -13.82 -7.81
N ALA A 71 -3.39 -14.80 -6.99
CA ALA A 71 -2.27 -15.70 -7.29
C ALA A 71 -2.50 -16.44 -8.61
N ARG A 72 -3.68 -17.01 -8.82
CA ARG A 72 -4.03 -17.70 -10.08
C ARG A 72 -4.01 -16.77 -11.29
N SER A 73 -4.42 -15.52 -11.12
CA SER A 73 -4.37 -14.52 -12.20
C SER A 73 -2.94 -14.23 -12.64
N ILE A 74 -1.98 -14.22 -11.71
CA ILE A 74 -0.55 -14.07 -12.02
C ILE A 74 -0.06 -15.24 -12.90
N TYR A 75 -0.33 -16.48 -12.48
CA TYR A 75 0.04 -17.66 -13.25
C TYR A 75 -0.55 -17.63 -14.66
N LYS A 76 -1.84 -17.29 -14.76
CA LYS A 76 -2.54 -17.18 -16.04
C LYS A 76 -1.97 -16.07 -16.92
N HIS A 77 -1.72 -14.89 -16.37
CA HIS A 77 -1.23 -13.72 -17.11
C HIS A 77 0.14 -13.98 -17.75
N PHE A 78 1.04 -14.60 -16.99
CA PHE A 78 2.40 -14.89 -17.46
C PHE A 78 2.54 -16.26 -18.15
N GLY A 79 1.44 -16.96 -18.41
CA GLY A 79 1.48 -18.27 -19.05
C GLY A 79 2.23 -19.34 -18.25
N ILE A 80 2.36 -19.17 -16.93
CA ILE A 80 3.08 -20.11 -16.06
C ILE A 80 2.16 -21.29 -15.74
N PRO A 81 2.56 -22.55 -16.01
CA PRO A 81 1.76 -23.72 -15.66
C PRO A 81 1.53 -23.81 -14.14
N LEU A 82 0.27 -23.84 -13.73
CA LEU A 82 -0.08 -24.01 -12.32
C LEU A 82 -0.10 -25.49 -11.95
N THR A 83 1.00 -25.95 -11.35
CA THR A 83 1.10 -27.36 -10.92
C THR A 83 0.15 -27.69 -9.77
N PRO A 84 -0.26 -28.97 -9.57
CA PRO A 84 -1.09 -29.37 -8.44
C PRO A 84 -0.46 -29.05 -7.07
N ARG A 85 0.87 -29.08 -6.98
CA ARG A 85 1.60 -28.69 -5.76
C ARG A 85 1.46 -27.19 -5.49
N ALA A 86 1.68 -26.34 -6.50
CA ALA A 86 1.53 -24.89 -6.39
C ALA A 86 0.10 -24.51 -6.04
N ALA A 87 -0.90 -25.15 -6.67
CA ALA A 87 -2.31 -24.90 -6.37
C ALA A 87 -2.65 -25.20 -4.90
N ARG A 88 -2.18 -26.30 -4.35
CA ARG A 88 -2.37 -26.64 -2.92
C ARG A 88 -1.68 -25.63 -2.01
N GLN A 89 -0.45 -25.21 -2.35
CA GLN A 89 0.26 -24.20 -1.56
C GLN A 89 -0.48 -22.87 -1.53
N ILE A 90 -0.97 -22.39 -2.69
CA ILE A 90 -1.78 -21.17 -2.78
C ILE A 90 -3.01 -21.28 -1.87
N GLN A 91 -3.73 -22.40 -1.88
CA GLN A 91 -4.89 -22.60 -1.01
C GLN A 91 -4.53 -22.56 0.48
N THR A 92 -3.41 -23.17 0.86
CA THR A 92 -2.93 -23.17 2.26
C THR A 92 -2.57 -21.76 2.71
N GLU A 93 -1.79 -21.02 1.91
CA GLU A 93 -1.40 -19.65 2.24
C GLU A 93 -2.57 -18.68 2.20
N THR A 94 -3.55 -18.90 1.31
CA THR A 94 -4.79 -18.13 1.29
C THR A 94 -5.55 -18.22 2.61
N LYS A 95 -5.70 -19.42 3.17
CA LYS A 95 -6.36 -19.61 4.47
C LYS A 95 -5.65 -18.81 5.56
N ARG A 96 -4.31 -18.93 5.64
CA ARG A 96 -3.49 -18.17 6.60
C ARG A 96 -3.63 -16.67 6.42
N ALA A 97 -3.60 -16.19 5.17
CA ALA A 97 -3.72 -14.77 4.86
C ALA A 97 -5.08 -14.19 5.26
N LEU A 98 -6.17 -14.95 5.09
CA LEU A 98 -7.52 -14.52 5.48
C LEU A 98 -7.72 -14.51 7.00
N GLU A 99 -6.99 -15.33 7.74
CA GLU A 99 -7.00 -15.35 9.21
C GLU A 99 -6.14 -14.23 9.81
N TYR A 100 -5.17 -13.71 9.04
CA TYR A 100 -4.26 -12.67 9.52
C TYR A 100 -4.97 -11.34 9.74
N LYS A 101 -4.82 -10.80 10.94
CA LYS A 101 -5.28 -9.46 11.32
C LYS A 101 -4.08 -8.58 11.63
N SER A 102 -3.84 -7.57 10.81
CA SER A 102 -2.80 -6.59 11.11
C SER A 102 -3.13 -5.81 12.38
N SER A 103 -2.18 -5.73 13.29
CA SER A 103 -2.25 -4.84 14.47
C SER A 103 -1.74 -3.43 14.15
N HIS A 104 -1.10 -3.23 13.01
CA HIS A 104 -0.54 -1.95 12.63
C HIS A 104 -1.63 -0.97 12.21
N ARG A 105 -1.58 0.23 12.78
CA ARG A 105 -2.43 1.36 12.41
C ARG A 105 -1.54 2.54 12.11
N TYR A 106 -1.64 3.04 10.91
CA TYR A 106 -0.86 4.19 10.46
C TYR A 106 -1.79 5.36 10.20
N THR A 107 -1.39 6.53 10.68
CA THR A 107 -2.13 7.76 10.41
C THR A 107 -1.22 8.78 9.73
N LEU A 108 -1.79 9.60 8.85
CA LEU A 108 -1.06 10.68 8.22
C LEU A 108 -0.52 11.68 9.25
N GLN A 109 -1.31 11.89 10.29
CA GLN A 109 -1.04 12.87 11.33
C GLN A 109 0.19 12.51 12.17
N GLU A 110 0.39 11.19 12.40
CA GLU A 110 1.57 10.66 13.11
C GLU A 110 2.89 11.02 12.40
N TYR A 111 2.83 11.24 11.10
CA TYR A 111 3.99 11.58 10.25
C TYR A 111 3.95 13.03 9.73
N GLY A 112 3.18 13.91 10.36
CA GLY A 112 3.09 15.30 9.96
C GLY A 112 2.51 15.54 8.57
N ILE A 113 1.86 14.56 7.95
CA ILE A 113 1.31 14.67 6.61
C ILE A 113 -0.16 15.09 6.65
N SER A 114 -0.46 16.21 6.00
CA SER A 114 -1.83 16.69 5.91
C SER A 114 -2.62 15.96 4.80
N ARG A 115 -3.95 15.91 4.96
CA ARG A 115 -4.84 15.39 3.92
C ARG A 115 -4.84 16.22 2.66
N ASP A 116 -4.71 17.53 2.81
CA ASP A 116 -4.67 18.45 1.68
C ASP A 116 -3.41 18.21 0.85
N TRP A 117 -2.31 17.91 1.52
CA TRP A 117 -1.09 17.47 0.83
C TRP A 117 -1.34 16.18 0.01
N VAL A 118 -1.92 15.13 0.60
CA VAL A 118 -2.27 13.89 -0.11
C VAL A 118 -3.19 14.16 -1.29
N LYS A 119 -4.21 15.00 -1.09
CA LYS A 119 -5.17 15.37 -2.13
C LYS A 119 -4.51 16.11 -3.28
N ARG A 120 -3.56 16.96 -2.99
CA ARG A 120 -2.80 17.73 -4.00
C ARG A 120 -1.86 16.81 -4.78
N GLU A 121 -1.07 15.99 -4.10
CA GLU A 121 -0.01 15.18 -4.74
C GLU A 121 -0.58 13.96 -5.51
N VAL A 122 -1.48 13.21 -4.90
CA VAL A 122 -1.99 11.95 -5.48
C VAL A 122 -3.50 11.91 -5.68
N GLY A 123 -4.19 13.03 -5.52
CA GLY A 123 -5.65 13.09 -5.62
C GLY A 123 -6.19 12.73 -7.02
N GLY A 124 -5.45 13.03 -8.08
CA GLY A 124 -5.77 12.60 -9.43
C GLY A 124 -5.81 11.08 -9.57
N LEU A 125 -4.78 10.44 -9.07
CA LEU A 125 -4.64 8.99 -9.03
C LEU A 125 -5.72 8.33 -8.19
N MET A 126 -6.02 8.90 -7.01
CA MET A 126 -7.10 8.41 -6.15
C MET A 126 -8.45 8.44 -6.83
N ARG A 127 -8.79 9.53 -7.53
CA ARG A 127 -10.04 9.63 -8.30
C ARG A 127 -10.09 8.60 -9.42
N ARG A 128 -9.00 8.44 -10.15
CA ARG A 128 -8.92 7.49 -11.27
C ARG A 128 -9.21 6.07 -10.84
N TYR A 129 -8.64 5.64 -9.71
CA TYR A 129 -8.83 4.28 -9.17
C TYR A 129 -9.96 4.17 -8.14
N LYS A 130 -10.75 5.22 -7.97
CA LYS A 130 -11.87 5.27 -7.02
C LYS A 130 -11.45 4.93 -5.58
N PHE A 131 -10.23 5.29 -5.20
CA PHE A 131 -9.79 5.15 -3.81
C PHE A 131 -10.45 6.19 -2.92
N PRO A 132 -10.92 5.81 -1.74
CA PRO A 132 -11.49 6.77 -0.81
C PRO A 132 -10.43 7.75 -0.33
N PHE A 133 -10.80 9.04 -0.26
CA PHE A 133 -9.94 10.02 0.40
C PHE A 133 -9.87 9.76 1.91
N PRO A 134 -8.71 10.07 2.54
CA PRO A 134 -8.59 9.94 3.98
C PRO A 134 -9.71 10.74 4.68
N THR A 135 -10.54 10.06 5.43
CA THR A 135 -11.58 10.68 6.27
C THR A 135 -10.96 11.27 7.54
N ALA A 136 -11.62 12.25 8.17
CA ALA A 136 -11.21 12.72 9.48
C ALA A 136 -11.15 11.53 10.47
N PRO A 137 -10.17 11.46 11.38
CA PRO A 137 -10.28 10.55 12.48
C PRO A 137 -11.61 10.85 13.16
N THR A 138 -12.51 9.89 13.14
CA THR A 138 -13.69 9.95 13.98
C THR A 138 -13.17 10.02 15.41
N ALA A 139 -13.43 11.13 16.10
CA ALA A 139 -13.19 11.25 17.51
C ALA A 139 -13.99 10.14 18.20
N ARG A 140 -13.38 8.96 18.37
CA ARG A 140 -13.96 7.94 19.23
C ARG A 140 -13.82 8.45 20.64
N GLY A 141 -14.98 8.73 21.22
CA GLY A 141 -15.13 9.19 22.57
C GLY A 141 -14.20 8.41 23.51
N SER A 142 -13.45 9.18 24.28
CA SER A 142 -12.76 8.73 25.48
C SER A 142 -13.79 8.00 26.36
N LYS A 143 -13.82 6.69 26.29
CA LYS A 143 -14.41 5.92 27.37
C LYS A 143 -13.30 5.78 28.43
N ARG A 144 -13.51 6.51 29.50
CA ARG A 144 -12.83 6.37 30.78
C ARG A 144 -12.92 4.95 31.31
#